data_f08ad81e20a88eee703bc0c337294ce1
#
_entry.id   f08ad81e20a88eee703bc0c337294ce1
#
_cell.length_a   1.000
_cell.length_b   1.000
_cell.length_c   1.000
_cell.angle_alpha   90.00
_cell.angle_beta   90.00
_cell.angle_gamma   90.00
#
_symmetry.space_group_name_H-M   'P 1'
#
loop_
_entity.id
_entity.type
_entity.pdbx_description
1 polymer ?
#
loop_
_entity_poly.entity_id
_entity_poly.type
_entity_poly.pdbx_seq_one_letter_code
_entity_poly.pdbx_strand_id
1 'polypeptide(L)'
;MADETKNAAKQKDLSASFQMNADISDYNKQERPPQDFYDDIKAKYAEQRDVRLDYRPPGTEQYRALDGEFADYEKDPYAEEVIDREPIVDEGEVLFIGGGFSALLTSARLRQRGVESIRIVERGADVGGTWYWNRYPGVACDVVSYDYLPLLDELDYVPTRHYAGGPEILAHCQAIARKYDLYDLAVFQTTVTSTIWNETDQVWVVTTDRGDTMRARFVICANGTLAKPR
;
A
#
# COMPACT_ATOMS: atom_id res chain seq x y z
N MET A 1 50.27 1.68 5.15
CA MET A 1 50.00 1.15 6.51
C MET A 1 48.69 1.67 7.15
N ALA A 2 48.22 2.87 6.87
CA ALA A 2 46.95 3.39 7.45
C ALA A 2 45.67 2.92 6.71
N ASP A 3 45.81 2.38 5.52
CA ASP A 3 44.66 1.97 4.69
C ASP A 3 44.29 0.46 4.84
N GLU A 4 45.27 -0.36 5.22
CA GLU A 4 45.04 -1.80 5.49
C GLU A 4 44.32 -2.05 6.82
N THR A 5 44.51 -1.18 7.81
CA THR A 5 43.83 -1.28 9.12
C THR A 5 42.36 -0.88 9.05
N LYS A 6 41.97 0.03 8.14
CA LYS A 6 40.56 0.40 7.93
C LYS A 6 39.78 -0.71 7.15
N ASN A 7 40.46 -1.43 6.26
CA ASN A 7 39.84 -2.55 5.55
C ASN A 7 39.64 -3.78 6.45
N ALA A 8 40.57 -4.03 7.38
CA ALA A 8 40.42 -5.13 8.33
C ALA A 8 39.32 -4.88 9.38
N ALA A 9 39.08 -3.62 9.76
CA ALA A 9 38.01 -3.25 10.67
C ALA A 9 36.62 -3.38 9.97
N LYS A 10 36.53 -3.01 8.68
CA LYS A 10 35.30 -3.20 7.86
C LYS A 10 35.00 -4.68 7.59
N GLN A 11 36.02 -5.52 7.42
CA GLN A 11 35.84 -6.96 7.25
C GLN A 11 35.40 -7.67 8.54
N LYS A 12 35.80 -7.18 9.71
CA LYS A 12 35.35 -7.70 11.01
C LYS A 12 33.90 -7.37 11.30
N ASP A 13 33.39 -6.21 10.86
CA ASP A 13 31.99 -5.80 11.06
C ASP A 13 31.05 -6.59 10.14
N LEU A 14 31.51 -6.93 8.91
CA LEU A 14 30.74 -7.78 7.99
C LEU A 14 30.67 -9.26 8.45
N SER A 15 31.68 -9.74 9.22
CA SER A 15 31.64 -11.11 9.76
C SER A 15 30.71 -11.22 10.97
N ALA A 16 30.50 -10.14 11.73
CA ALA A 16 29.53 -10.12 12.82
C ALA A 16 28.08 -10.13 12.31
N SER A 17 27.80 -9.48 11.18
CA SER A 17 26.48 -9.56 10.52
C SER A 17 26.20 -10.94 9.87
N PHE A 18 27.24 -11.68 9.49
CA PHE A 18 27.12 -13.07 9.01
C PHE A 18 26.89 -14.09 10.14
N GLN A 19 27.32 -13.81 11.36
CA GLN A 19 27.02 -14.66 12.53
C GLN A 19 25.56 -14.58 12.97
N MET A 20 24.88 -13.44 12.74
CA MET A 20 23.42 -13.35 12.94
C MET A 20 22.62 -14.29 12.00
N ASN A 21 23.13 -14.56 10.81
CA ASN A 21 22.52 -15.53 9.89
C ASN A 21 22.72 -17.01 10.30
N ALA A 22 23.69 -17.31 11.15
CA ALA A 22 23.87 -18.67 11.69
C ALA A 22 22.79 -19.03 12.71
N ASP A 23 22.33 -18.07 13.50
CA ASP A 23 21.23 -18.26 14.47
C ASP A 23 19.87 -18.51 13.76
N ILE A 24 19.64 -17.89 12.61
CA ILE A 24 18.42 -18.14 11.80
C ILE A 24 18.44 -19.54 11.19
N SER A 25 19.61 -20.08 10.85
CA SER A 25 19.73 -21.44 10.34
C SER A 25 19.44 -22.51 11.40
N ASP A 26 19.73 -22.23 12.67
CA ASP A 26 19.41 -23.12 13.79
C ASP A 26 17.92 -23.06 14.16
N TYR A 27 17.26 -21.91 13.97
CA TYR A 27 15.81 -21.78 14.11
C TYR A 27 15.06 -22.65 13.09
N ASN A 28 15.56 -22.77 11.87
CA ASN A 28 15.00 -23.64 10.82
C ASN A 28 15.26 -25.14 11.04
N LYS A 29 16.14 -25.52 12.00
CA LYS A 29 16.42 -26.90 12.37
C LYS A 29 15.56 -27.42 13.54
N GLN A 30 14.73 -26.53 14.15
CA GLN A 30 13.78 -26.99 15.16
C GLN A 30 12.83 -27.99 14.51
N GLU A 31 12.69 -29.16 15.12
CA GLU A 31 11.70 -30.14 14.70
C GLU A 31 10.32 -29.49 14.70
N ARG A 32 9.63 -29.57 13.57
CA ARG A 32 8.27 -29.06 13.49
C ARG A 32 7.41 -29.83 14.50
N PRO A 33 6.52 -29.12 15.24
CA PRO A 33 5.58 -29.80 16.09
C PRO A 33 4.82 -30.90 15.32
N PRO A 34 4.46 -32.01 15.96
CA PRO A 34 3.71 -33.06 15.30
C PRO A 34 2.35 -32.55 14.80
N GLN A 35 1.75 -33.23 13.84
CA GLN A 35 0.53 -32.78 13.15
C GLN A 35 -0.65 -32.61 14.11
N ASP A 36 -0.77 -33.46 15.13
CA ASP A 36 -1.79 -33.39 16.18
C ASP A 36 -1.75 -32.06 16.95
N PHE A 37 -0.56 -31.50 17.20
CA PHE A 37 -0.42 -30.15 17.80
C PHE A 37 -1.08 -29.06 16.95
N TYR A 38 -0.93 -29.11 15.64
CA TYR A 38 -1.58 -28.16 14.75
C TYR A 38 -3.09 -28.40 14.65
N ASP A 39 -3.52 -29.63 14.71
CA ASP A 39 -4.93 -29.99 14.64
C ASP A 39 -5.67 -29.57 15.93
N ASP A 40 -5.04 -29.71 17.09
CA ASP A 40 -5.54 -29.17 18.38
C ASP A 40 -5.65 -27.63 18.36
N ILE A 41 -4.65 -26.94 17.82
CA ILE A 41 -4.70 -25.48 17.68
C ILE A 41 -5.85 -25.07 16.76
N LYS A 42 -6.02 -25.73 15.61
CA LYS A 42 -7.13 -25.45 14.67
C LYS A 42 -8.48 -25.69 15.31
N ALA A 43 -8.65 -26.79 16.07
CA ALA A 43 -9.87 -27.08 16.78
C ALA A 43 -10.19 -25.99 17.81
N LYS A 44 -9.20 -25.54 18.58
CA LYS A 44 -9.34 -24.43 19.53
C LYS A 44 -9.71 -23.11 18.85
N TYR A 45 -9.11 -22.79 17.70
CA TYR A 45 -9.48 -21.60 16.95
C TYR A 45 -10.90 -21.69 16.39
N ALA A 46 -11.34 -22.86 15.93
CA ALA A 46 -12.70 -23.08 15.47
C ALA A 46 -13.71 -22.88 16.61
N GLU A 47 -13.47 -23.47 17.78
CA GLU A 47 -14.30 -23.27 18.97
C GLU A 47 -14.42 -21.79 19.35
N GLN A 48 -13.27 -21.08 19.43
CA GLN A 48 -13.27 -19.66 19.76
C GLN A 48 -13.95 -18.79 18.69
N ARG A 49 -13.87 -19.18 17.42
CA ARG A 49 -14.62 -18.54 16.35
C ARG A 49 -16.12 -18.72 16.55
N ASP A 50 -16.56 -19.94 16.82
CA ASP A 50 -17.97 -20.27 16.95
C ASP A 50 -18.59 -19.54 18.15
N VAL A 51 -17.89 -19.51 19.30
CA VAL A 51 -18.28 -18.69 20.46
C VAL A 51 -18.45 -17.21 20.10
N ARG A 52 -17.55 -16.64 19.29
CA ARG A 52 -17.66 -15.25 18.86
C ARG A 52 -18.83 -15.01 17.90
N LEU A 53 -19.14 -15.99 17.06
CA LEU A 53 -20.28 -15.91 16.14
C LEU A 53 -21.61 -16.01 16.89
N ASP A 54 -21.70 -16.87 17.89
CA ASP A 54 -22.90 -17.03 18.72
C ASP A 54 -23.22 -15.76 19.56
N TYR A 55 -22.19 -14.98 19.93
CA TYR A 55 -22.37 -13.70 20.61
C TYR A 55 -22.92 -12.59 19.72
N ARG A 56 -22.95 -12.77 18.40
CA ARG A 56 -23.49 -11.78 17.48
C ARG A 56 -25.00 -11.97 17.31
N PRO A 57 -25.81 -10.94 17.56
CA PRO A 57 -27.22 -11.02 17.24
C PRO A 57 -27.43 -11.41 15.77
N PRO A 58 -28.42 -12.25 15.43
CA PRO A 58 -28.76 -12.58 14.06
C PRO A 58 -28.97 -11.29 13.24
N GLY A 59 -28.36 -11.19 12.05
CA GLY A 59 -28.43 -10.03 11.20
C GLY A 59 -27.42 -8.92 11.51
N THR A 60 -26.52 -9.13 12.47
CA THR A 60 -25.42 -8.19 12.70
C THR A 60 -24.32 -8.42 11.66
N GLU A 61 -24.18 -7.49 10.73
CA GLU A 61 -23.07 -7.51 9.79
C GLU A 61 -21.73 -7.26 10.50
N GLN A 62 -20.68 -7.91 10.03
CA GLN A 62 -19.34 -7.73 10.58
C GLN A 62 -18.84 -6.29 10.36
N TYR A 63 -19.28 -5.67 9.28
CA TYR A 63 -18.96 -4.32 8.90
C TYR A 63 -20.23 -3.52 8.74
N ARG A 64 -20.26 -2.30 9.26
CA ARG A 64 -21.38 -1.37 9.05
C ARG A 64 -21.14 -0.54 7.80
N ALA A 65 -22.19 -0.27 7.05
CA ALA A 65 -22.15 0.78 6.05
C ALA A 65 -21.97 2.14 6.72
N LEU A 66 -21.25 3.05 6.07
CA LEU A 66 -21.12 4.42 6.51
C LEU A 66 -22.33 5.21 5.99
N ASP A 67 -23.48 5.06 6.65
CA ASP A 67 -24.73 5.72 6.33
C ASP A 67 -25.29 6.52 7.51
N GLY A 68 -26.36 7.27 7.32
CA GLY A 68 -26.99 8.07 8.36
C GLY A 68 -26.00 9.04 9.02
N GLU A 69 -25.85 8.96 10.33
CA GLU A 69 -24.95 9.81 11.13
C GLU A 69 -23.45 9.59 10.81
N PHE A 70 -23.10 8.47 10.17
CA PHE A 70 -21.73 8.14 9.79
C PHE A 70 -21.40 8.43 8.33
N ALA A 71 -22.32 8.97 7.54
CA ALA A 71 -22.12 9.24 6.11
C ALA A 71 -20.96 10.21 5.84
N ASP A 72 -20.68 11.12 6.77
CA ASP A 72 -19.59 12.08 6.64
C ASP A 72 -18.20 11.43 6.68
N TYR A 73 -18.06 10.22 7.24
CA TYR A 73 -16.80 9.48 7.22
C TYR A 73 -16.44 8.91 5.83
N GLU A 74 -17.35 8.98 4.87
CA GLU A 74 -17.04 8.67 3.48
C GLU A 74 -16.35 9.81 2.74
N LYS A 75 -16.49 11.04 3.24
CA LYS A 75 -15.87 12.23 2.66
C LYS A 75 -14.36 12.25 2.97
N ASP A 76 -13.61 12.91 2.11
CA ASP A 76 -12.20 13.18 2.36
C ASP A 76 -12.06 14.40 3.29
N PRO A 77 -11.65 14.21 4.56
CA PRO A 77 -11.54 15.33 5.50
C PRO A 77 -10.26 16.17 5.28
N TYR A 78 -9.38 15.75 4.37
CA TYR A 78 -8.08 16.38 4.11
C TYR A 78 -8.04 17.10 2.77
N ALA A 79 -9.11 17.00 1.97
CA ALA A 79 -9.24 17.76 0.74
C ALA A 79 -9.55 19.22 1.08
N GLU A 80 -8.63 20.13 0.77
CA GLU A 80 -8.83 21.58 0.99
C GLU A 80 -9.85 22.15 0.01
N GLU A 81 -9.87 21.64 -1.21
CA GLU A 81 -10.80 22.07 -2.27
C GLU A 81 -11.35 20.86 -3.02
N VAL A 82 -12.54 21.00 -3.56
CA VAL A 82 -13.11 20.03 -4.50
C VAL A 82 -12.58 20.36 -5.89
N ILE A 83 -11.90 19.40 -6.50
CA ILE A 83 -11.42 19.55 -7.88
C ILE A 83 -12.63 19.55 -8.81
N ASP A 84 -12.91 20.70 -9.43
CA ASP A 84 -13.89 20.81 -10.50
C ASP A 84 -13.22 20.56 -11.85
N ARG A 85 -13.72 19.60 -12.61
CA ARG A 85 -13.21 19.22 -13.92
C ARG A 85 -14.25 18.49 -14.76
N GLU A 86 -14.09 18.59 -16.05
CA GLU A 86 -14.88 17.80 -16.99
C GLU A 86 -14.52 16.31 -16.91
N PRO A 87 -15.45 15.42 -17.28
CA PRO A 87 -15.17 14.00 -17.40
C PRO A 87 -14.00 13.71 -18.37
N ILE A 88 -13.14 12.78 -17.96
CA ILE A 88 -11.98 12.37 -18.75
C ILE A 88 -12.35 11.19 -19.64
N VAL A 89 -12.04 11.29 -20.92
CA VAL A 89 -12.02 10.16 -21.84
C VAL A 89 -10.57 9.91 -22.23
N ASP A 90 -10.03 8.78 -21.83
CA ASP A 90 -8.60 8.47 -21.94
C ASP A 90 -8.37 7.00 -22.32
N GLU A 91 -7.24 6.72 -22.97
CA GLU A 91 -6.79 5.36 -23.27
C GLU A 91 -5.29 5.24 -23.01
N GLY A 92 -4.89 4.19 -22.29
CA GLY A 92 -3.51 3.96 -21.92
C GLY A 92 -3.13 2.49 -21.83
N GLU A 93 -1.88 2.22 -21.45
CA GLU A 93 -1.43 0.85 -21.25
C GLU A 93 -1.79 0.34 -19.87
N VAL A 94 -1.52 1.12 -18.81
CA VAL A 94 -1.67 0.68 -17.42
C VAL A 94 -2.50 1.68 -16.64
N LEU A 95 -3.54 1.19 -15.95
CA LEU A 95 -4.34 1.98 -15.02
C LEU A 95 -4.27 1.37 -13.63
N PHE A 96 -3.96 2.21 -12.65
CA PHE A 96 -3.95 1.85 -11.23
C PHE A 96 -5.23 2.35 -10.54
N ILE A 97 -5.84 1.48 -9.74
CA ILE A 97 -6.94 1.84 -8.84
C ILE A 97 -6.33 2.05 -7.45
N GLY A 98 -6.16 3.32 -7.07
CA GLY A 98 -5.52 3.75 -5.82
C GLY A 98 -4.11 4.30 -6.00
N GLY A 99 -3.75 5.30 -5.18
CA GLY A 99 -2.48 6.05 -5.21
C GLY A 99 -1.57 5.80 -4.01
N GLY A 100 -1.66 4.61 -3.38
CA GLY A 100 -0.78 4.20 -2.28
C GLY A 100 0.56 3.62 -2.74
N PHE A 101 1.33 3.04 -1.81
CA PHE A 101 2.66 2.48 -2.10
C PHE A 101 2.69 1.52 -3.28
N SER A 102 1.67 0.67 -3.43
CA SER A 102 1.61 -0.29 -4.54
C SER A 102 1.62 0.42 -5.90
N ALA A 103 0.78 1.45 -6.06
CA ALA A 103 0.74 2.23 -7.29
C ALA A 103 2.04 3.03 -7.49
N LEU A 104 2.50 3.73 -6.46
CA LEU A 104 3.70 4.58 -6.53
C LEU A 104 4.94 3.77 -6.91
N LEU A 105 5.18 2.64 -6.21
CA LEU A 105 6.35 1.80 -6.47
C LEU A 105 6.29 1.17 -7.86
N THR A 106 5.14 0.60 -8.23
CA THR A 106 4.99 -0.06 -9.53
C THR A 106 5.08 0.94 -10.67
N SER A 107 4.44 2.12 -10.55
CA SER A 107 4.54 3.19 -11.56
C SER A 107 5.97 3.70 -11.71
N ALA A 108 6.70 3.91 -10.59
CA ALA A 108 8.10 4.29 -10.64
C ALA A 108 8.95 3.27 -11.41
N ARG A 109 8.76 1.98 -11.15
CA ARG A 109 9.48 0.91 -11.86
C ARG A 109 9.09 0.77 -13.33
N LEU A 110 7.81 0.99 -13.66
CA LEU A 110 7.35 1.02 -15.06
C LEU A 110 7.95 2.20 -15.82
N ARG A 111 7.96 3.40 -15.23
CA ARG A 111 8.60 4.57 -15.84
C ARG A 111 10.10 4.36 -16.09
N GLN A 112 10.82 3.78 -15.14
CA GLN A 112 12.22 3.39 -15.31
C GLN A 112 12.45 2.40 -16.47
N ARG A 113 11.41 1.63 -16.84
CA ARG A 113 11.41 0.69 -17.98
C ARG A 113 10.90 1.33 -19.28
N GLY A 114 10.58 2.63 -19.27
CA GLY A 114 10.11 3.36 -20.46
C GLY A 114 8.60 3.22 -20.73
N VAL A 115 7.80 2.72 -19.78
CA VAL A 115 6.34 2.74 -19.87
C VAL A 115 5.86 4.12 -19.42
N GLU A 116 5.35 4.90 -20.35
CA GLU A 116 4.90 6.27 -20.08
C GLU A 116 3.38 6.38 -19.98
N SER A 117 2.65 5.49 -20.65
CA SER A 117 1.19 5.50 -20.70
C SER A 117 0.60 4.84 -19.44
N ILE A 118 0.62 5.59 -18.35
CA ILE A 118 0.15 5.18 -17.03
C ILE A 118 -0.93 6.16 -16.56
N ARG A 119 -1.99 5.65 -15.92
CA ARG A 119 -3.00 6.42 -15.23
C ARG A 119 -3.14 5.91 -13.80
N ILE A 120 -3.18 6.81 -12.82
CA ILE A 120 -3.47 6.51 -11.41
C ILE A 120 -4.80 7.18 -11.07
N VAL A 121 -5.79 6.41 -10.61
CA VAL A 121 -7.08 6.95 -10.16
C VAL A 121 -7.12 6.81 -8.65
N GLU A 122 -7.12 7.94 -7.94
CA GLU A 122 -7.08 8.00 -6.48
C GLU A 122 -8.31 8.73 -5.93
N ARG A 123 -8.96 8.13 -4.93
CA ARG A 123 -10.12 8.68 -4.25
C ARG A 123 -9.76 9.89 -3.37
N GLY A 124 -8.59 9.87 -2.77
CA GLY A 124 -8.08 10.98 -1.96
C GLY A 124 -7.65 12.18 -2.79
N ALA A 125 -7.45 13.30 -2.13
CA ALA A 125 -6.94 14.51 -2.76
C ALA A 125 -5.42 14.48 -3.01
N ASP A 126 -4.72 13.43 -2.52
CA ASP A 126 -3.27 13.27 -2.73
C ASP A 126 -2.90 11.78 -2.69
N VAL A 127 -1.68 11.49 -3.08
CA VAL A 127 -1.06 10.17 -2.97
C VAL A 127 -0.79 9.80 -1.51
N GLY A 128 -0.52 8.50 -1.26
CA GLY A 128 -0.10 8.02 0.05
C GLY A 128 -0.95 6.87 0.61
N GLY A 129 -2.16 6.66 0.07
CA GLY A 129 -3.04 5.55 0.48
C GLY A 129 -3.27 5.52 1.99
N THR A 130 -2.86 4.44 2.66
CA THR A 130 -2.97 4.29 4.12
C THR A 130 -2.46 5.52 4.89
N TRP A 131 -1.35 6.11 4.46
CA TRP A 131 -0.70 7.24 5.14
C TRP A 131 -1.35 8.59 4.82
N TYR A 132 -2.08 8.67 3.73
CA TYR A 132 -2.95 9.80 3.45
C TYR A 132 -4.21 9.76 4.33
N TRP A 133 -4.86 8.60 4.46
CA TRP A 133 -6.13 8.46 5.16
C TRP A 133 -6.01 8.37 6.68
N ASN A 134 -4.91 7.85 7.21
CA ASN A 134 -4.73 7.61 8.66
C ASN A 134 -3.77 8.65 9.25
N ARG A 135 -4.34 9.70 9.84
CA ARG A 135 -3.60 10.84 10.42
C ARG A 135 -3.89 11.04 11.91
N TYR A 136 -4.28 10.01 12.63
CA TYR A 136 -4.53 10.10 14.06
C TYR A 136 -3.23 10.29 14.84
N PRO A 137 -3.30 10.90 16.06
CA PRO A 137 -2.11 11.12 16.88
C PRO A 137 -1.38 9.83 17.20
N GLY A 138 -0.06 9.82 16.95
CA GLY A 138 0.79 8.67 17.22
C GLY A 138 0.82 7.60 16.13
N VAL A 139 0.13 7.80 15.00
CA VAL A 139 0.19 6.86 13.86
C VAL A 139 1.63 6.71 13.38
N ALA A 140 2.11 5.48 13.31
CA ALA A 140 3.46 5.12 12.90
C ALA A 140 3.46 3.71 12.30
N CYS A 141 4.53 3.38 11.57
CA CYS A 141 4.76 2.01 11.15
C CYS A 141 5.34 1.19 12.31
N ASP A 142 4.96 -0.07 12.40
CA ASP A 142 5.48 -1.08 13.32
C ASP A 142 6.56 -1.98 12.67
N VAL A 143 6.91 -1.68 11.43
CA VAL A 143 8.02 -2.28 10.69
C VAL A 143 9.19 -1.30 10.66
N VAL A 144 10.42 -1.84 10.72
CA VAL A 144 11.65 -1.03 10.63
C VAL A 144 11.63 -0.17 9.36
N SER A 145 11.92 1.12 9.51
CA SER A 145 11.78 2.11 8.43
C SER A 145 12.54 1.75 7.16
N TYR A 146 13.73 1.14 7.29
CA TYR A 146 14.53 0.73 6.14
C TYR A 146 13.93 -0.43 5.33
N ASP A 147 13.08 -1.25 5.96
CA ASP A 147 12.38 -2.35 5.28
C ASP A 147 11.04 -1.87 4.72
N TYR A 148 10.43 -0.87 5.37
CA TYR A 148 9.09 -0.42 5.04
C TYR A 148 9.06 0.65 3.95
N LEU A 149 9.97 1.65 4.00
CA LEU A 149 10.01 2.75 3.03
C LEU A 149 10.73 2.31 1.76
N PRO A 150 10.06 2.27 0.61
CA PRO A 150 10.69 1.84 -0.63
C PRO A 150 11.50 2.96 -1.28
N LEU A 151 12.44 2.60 -2.16
CA LEU A 151 13.20 3.53 -3.00
C LEU A 151 14.05 4.54 -2.20
N LEU A 152 14.57 4.14 -1.04
CA LEU A 152 15.39 5.00 -0.19
C LEU A 152 16.66 5.47 -0.91
N ASP A 153 17.36 4.55 -1.57
CA ASP A 153 18.58 4.86 -2.34
C ASP A 153 18.29 5.80 -3.50
N GLU A 154 17.20 5.54 -4.22
CA GLU A 154 16.82 6.38 -5.36
C GLU A 154 16.40 7.78 -4.94
N LEU A 155 15.86 7.94 -3.73
CA LEU A 155 15.47 9.23 -3.19
C LEU A 155 16.60 9.92 -2.42
N ASP A 156 17.74 9.24 -2.20
CA ASP A 156 18.82 9.70 -1.31
C ASP A 156 18.26 10.10 0.07
N TYR A 157 17.40 9.23 0.61
CA TYR A 157 16.68 9.50 1.85
C TYR A 157 17.01 8.50 2.95
N VAL A 158 17.31 9.03 4.13
CA VAL A 158 17.53 8.25 5.35
C VAL A 158 16.39 8.54 6.33
N PRO A 159 15.63 7.50 6.75
CA PRO A 159 14.56 7.67 7.71
C PRO A 159 15.05 8.27 9.03
N THR A 160 14.25 9.16 9.62
CA THR A 160 14.64 9.87 10.84
C THR A 160 14.51 9.04 12.11
N ARG A 161 13.77 7.92 12.04
CA ARG A 161 13.48 7.03 13.18
C ARG A 161 13.49 5.57 12.76
N HIS A 162 13.74 4.70 13.75
CA HIS A 162 13.63 3.25 13.57
C HIS A 162 12.24 2.80 13.10
N TYR A 163 11.20 3.44 13.64
CA TYR A 163 9.80 3.32 13.20
C TYR A 163 9.30 4.69 12.78
N ALA A 164 9.17 4.92 11.49
CA ALA A 164 8.77 6.20 10.92
C ALA A 164 7.31 6.53 11.29
N GLY A 165 7.07 7.77 11.63
CA GLY A 165 5.72 8.28 11.88
C GLY A 165 4.93 8.51 10.59
N GLY A 166 3.60 8.52 10.70
CA GLY A 166 2.72 8.71 9.54
C GLY A 166 3.04 9.93 8.68
N PRO A 167 3.31 11.12 9.26
CA PRO A 167 3.68 12.30 8.46
C PRO A 167 4.96 12.12 7.64
N GLU A 168 5.98 11.43 8.19
CA GLU A 168 7.21 11.14 7.48
C GLU A 168 6.98 10.18 6.32
N ILE A 169 6.15 9.14 6.53
CA ILE A 169 5.83 8.16 5.50
C ILE A 169 4.99 8.79 4.38
N LEU A 170 4.04 9.66 4.72
CA LEU A 170 3.27 10.41 3.73
C LEU A 170 4.18 11.31 2.88
N ALA A 171 5.08 12.05 3.53
CA ALA A 171 6.05 12.88 2.83
C ALA A 171 6.95 12.07 1.89
N HIS A 172 7.31 10.84 2.29
CA HIS A 172 8.06 9.91 1.45
C HIS A 172 7.25 9.44 0.22
N CYS A 173 5.96 9.12 0.39
CA CYS A 173 5.05 8.81 -0.74
C CYS A 173 5.01 9.97 -1.74
N GLN A 174 4.84 11.17 -1.25
CA GLN A 174 4.82 12.40 -2.07
C GLN A 174 6.17 12.64 -2.78
N ALA A 175 7.30 12.35 -2.12
CA ALA A 175 8.63 12.44 -2.71
C ALA A 175 8.80 11.45 -3.88
N ILE A 176 8.32 10.21 -3.73
CA ILE A 176 8.29 9.23 -4.83
C ILE A 176 7.47 9.77 -6.00
N ALA A 177 6.26 10.27 -5.73
CA ALA A 177 5.37 10.77 -6.77
C ALA A 177 5.99 11.95 -7.54
N ARG A 178 6.66 12.88 -6.84
CA ARG A 178 7.37 14.01 -7.50
C ARG A 178 8.56 13.53 -8.32
N LYS A 179 9.40 12.64 -7.77
CA LYS A 179 10.61 12.17 -8.43
C LYS A 179 10.35 11.47 -9.76
N TYR A 180 9.22 10.77 -9.85
CA TYR A 180 8.86 9.99 -11.03
C TYR A 180 7.73 10.62 -11.85
N ASP A 181 7.40 11.90 -11.61
CA ASP A 181 6.37 12.68 -12.32
C ASP A 181 5.00 11.99 -12.32
N LEU A 182 4.65 11.35 -11.19
CA LEU A 182 3.41 10.58 -11.09
C LEU A 182 2.18 11.46 -10.83
N TYR A 183 2.37 12.69 -10.37
CA TYR A 183 1.27 13.64 -10.19
C TYR A 183 0.56 13.98 -11.50
N ASP A 184 1.30 14.13 -12.59
CA ASP A 184 0.76 14.42 -13.93
C ASP A 184 -0.03 13.23 -14.49
N LEU A 185 0.22 12.03 -13.96
CA LEU A 185 -0.45 10.79 -14.34
C LEU A 185 -1.64 10.45 -13.43
N ALA A 186 -1.81 11.18 -12.33
CA ALA A 186 -2.81 10.90 -11.31
C ALA A 186 -4.08 11.72 -11.50
N VAL A 187 -5.22 11.10 -11.24
CA VAL A 187 -6.53 11.73 -11.17
C VAL A 187 -7.04 11.55 -9.75
N PHE A 188 -7.06 12.65 -9.01
CA PHE A 188 -7.44 12.69 -7.60
C PHE A 188 -8.94 12.93 -7.39
N GLN A 189 -9.42 12.71 -6.15
CA GLN A 189 -10.81 12.86 -5.74
C GLN A 189 -11.76 12.12 -6.69
N THR A 190 -11.35 10.94 -7.12
CA THR A 190 -12.03 10.18 -8.16
C THR A 190 -12.12 8.71 -7.75
N THR A 191 -13.33 8.18 -7.68
CA THR A 191 -13.57 6.80 -7.29
C THR A 191 -13.93 5.96 -8.51
N VAL A 192 -13.20 4.87 -8.73
CA VAL A 192 -13.57 3.88 -9.75
C VAL A 192 -14.86 3.17 -9.32
N THR A 193 -15.87 3.22 -10.16
CA THR A 193 -17.18 2.61 -9.92
C THR A 193 -17.38 1.29 -10.66
N SER A 194 -16.68 1.11 -11.78
CA SER A 194 -16.76 -0.11 -12.58
C SER A 194 -15.49 -0.39 -13.36
N THR A 195 -15.18 -1.66 -13.55
CA THR A 195 -14.13 -2.16 -14.43
C THR A 195 -14.69 -3.35 -15.21
N ILE A 196 -14.81 -3.20 -16.52
CA ILE A 196 -15.39 -4.21 -17.39
C ILE A 196 -14.39 -4.56 -18.50
N TRP A 197 -14.12 -5.85 -18.67
CA TRP A 197 -13.31 -6.32 -19.78
C TRP A 197 -14.09 -6.27 -21.09
N ASN A 198 -13.53 -5.63 -22.10
CA ASN A 198 -14.06 -5.64 -23.46
C ASN A 198 -13.32 -6.69 -24.27
N GLU A 199 -13.99 -7.79 -24.55
CA GLU A 199 -13.42 -8.93 -25.25
C GLU A 199 -13.07 -8.60 -26.71
N THR A 200 -13.83 -7.74 -27.36
CA THR A 200 -13.61 -7.37 -28.77
C THR A 200 -12.33 -6.52 -28.91
N ASP A 201 -12.17 -5.54 -28.05
CA ASP A 201 -11.04 -4.59 -28.10
C ASP A 201 -9.85 -5.05 -27.26
N GLN A 202 -10.03 -6.08 -26.43
CA GLN A 202 -9.03 -6.62 -25.50
C GLN A 202 -8.45 -5.56 -24.56
N VAL A 203 -9.34 -4.75 -23.99
CA VAL A 203 -9.01 -3.70 -23.02
C VAL A 203 -10.02 -3.70 -21.88
N TRP A 204 -9.59 -3.19 -20.76
CA TRP A 204 -10.46 -2.83 -19.64
C TRP A 204 -11.10 -1.48 -19.90
N VAL A 205 -12.41 -1.39 -19.69
CA VAL A 205 -13.16 -0.14 -19.65
C VAL A 205 -13.43 0.19 -18.19
N VAL A 206 -12.89 1.31 -17.73
CA VAL A 206 -12.97 1.78 -16.34
C VAL A 206 -13.84 3.03 -16.30
N THR A 207 -14.84 3.04 -15.43
CA THR A 207 -15.69 4.22 -15.19
C THR A 207 -15.55 4.70 -13.76
N THR A 208 -15.81 5.99 -13.54
CA THR A 208 -15.68 6.64 -12.23
C THR A 208 -16.95 7.35 -11.81
N ASP A 209 -16.99 7.77 -10.54
CA ASP A 209 -18.04 8.61 -9.96
C ASP A 209 -18.09 10.03 -10.56
N ARG A 210 -17.06 10.41 -11.33
CA ARG A 210 -16.94 11.71 -12.03
C ARG A 210 -17.39 11.63 -13.50
N GLY A 211 -17.93 10.49 -13.94
CA GLY A 211 -18.35 10.27 -15.31
C GLY A 211 -17.23 9.97 -16.29
N ASP A 212 -16.01 9.74 -15.81
CA ASP A 212 -14.88 9.38 -16.66
C ASP A 212 -15.10 8.00 -17.30
N THR A 213 -14.52 7.85 -18.50
CA THR A 213 -14.41 6.57 -19.20
C THR A 213 -12.96 6.41 -19.66
N MET A 214 -12.25 5.52 -19.04
CA MET A 214 -10.84 5.25 -19.32
C MET A 214 -10.66 3.83 -19.83
N ARG A 215 -9.78 3.64 -20.79
CA ARG A 215 -9.47 2.33 -21.37
C ARG A 215 -8.02 1.98 -21.06
N ALA A 216 -7.76 0.74 -20.66
CA ALA A 216 -6.41 0.29 -20.37
C ALA A 216 -6.21 -1.18 -20.73
N ARG A 217 -5.02 -1.54 -21.21
CA ARG A 217 -4.65 -2.95 -21.44
C ARG A 217 -4.51 -3.71 -20.14
N PHE A 218 -4.01 -3.04 -19.11
CA PHE A 218 -3.80 -3.61 -17.78
C PHE A 218 -4.44 -2.73 -16.71
N VAL A 219 -5.20 -3.33 -15.82
CA VAL A 219 -5.72 -2.69 -14.61
C VAL A 219 -5.06 -3.33 -13.39
N ILE A 220 -4.44 -2.49 -12.55
CA ILE A 220 -3.78 -2.92 -11.33
C ILE A 220 -4.59 -2.44 -10.14
N CYS A 221 -5.13 -3.38 -9.36
CA CYS A 221 -5.83 -3.08 -8.11
C CYS A 221 -4.81 -2.72 -7.02
N ALA A 222 -4.65 -1.42 -6.76
CA ALA A 222 -3.76 -0.86 -5.76
C ALA A 222 -4.53 -0.17 -4.61
N ASN A 223 -5.80 -0.52 -4.44
CA ASN A 223 -6.77 0.14 -3.55
C ASN A 223 -6.53 -0.12 -2.06
N GLY A 224 -5.65 -1.06 -1.69
CA GLY A 224 -5.37 -1.39 -0.29
C GLY A 224 -6.61 -1.87 0.48
N THR A 225 -6.50 -1.91 1.82
CA THR A 225 -7.57 -2.39 2.72
C THR A 225 -7.89 -1.43 3.87
N LEU A 226 -7.09 -0.39 4.10
CA LEU A 226 -7.15 0.48 5.28
C LEU A 226 -7.58 1.92 4.97
N ALA A 227 -8.15 2.16 3.79
CA ALA A 227 -8.54 3.52 3.37
C ALA A 227 -9.98 3.90 3.75
N LYS A 228 -10.81 2.93 4.15
CA LYS A 228 -12.22 3.14 4.47
C LYS A 228 -12.55 2.48 5.80
N PRO A 229 -13.01 3.24 6.80
CA PRO A 229 -13.47 2.65 8.06
C PRO A 229 -14.71 1.79 7.82
N ARG A 230 -14.85 0.72 8.61
CA ARG A 230 -15.98 -0.20 8.56
C ARG A 230 -16.33 -0.69 9.96
#